data_4f59a8c603535b595909e77a5b349201
#
_entry.id   4f59a8c603535b595909e77a5b349201
#
_cell.length_a   1.000
_cell.length_b   1.000
_cell.length_c   1.000
_cell.angle_alpha   90.00
_cell.angle_beta   90.00
_cell.angle_gamma   90.00
#
_symmetry.space_group_name_H-M   'P 1'
#
loop_
_entity.id
_entity.type
_entity.pdbx_description
1 polymer ?
#
loop_
_entity_poly.entity_id
_entity_poly.type
_entity_poly.pdbx_seq_one_letter_code
_entity_poly.pdbx_strand_id
1 'polypeptide(L)'
;MGVAAFICLFISEDFKSGYAKNLFTVRAKKGDYVISKTLAGFVCGGLMLIFYFVGSMLGGTIAGLSFDLHGLGTGNLAMCMLAKVFLMLVFVAIDVLISVAAKQKTWLCLCGSLGAGMLLFMMVGMITPLGSTMLNVVLCLAGGALFAIGLGTASNIVLKKTSLV
;
A
#
# COMPACT_ATOMS: atom_id res chain seq x y z
N MET A 1 0.26 2.46 8.72
CA MET A 1 1.57 2.98 9.18
C MET A 1 2.70 1.97 8.95
N GLY A 2 2.64 0.71 9.46
CA GLY A 2 3.70 -0.28 9.28
C GLY A 2 4.06 -0.57 7.80
N VAL A 3 3.05 -0.67 6.93
CA VAL A 3 3.25 -0.90 5.49
C VAL A 3 4.01 0.25 4.84
N ALA A 4 3.66 1.50 5.14
CA ALA A 4 4.34 2.69 4.63
C ALA A 4 5.82 2.72 5.05
N ALA A 5 6.10 2.44 6.32
CA ALA A 5 7.47 2.36 6.82
C ALA A 5 8.26 1.22 6.13
N PHE A 6 7.64 0.05 5.96
CA PHE A 6 8.26 -1.08 5.28
C PHE A 6 8.64 -0.75 3.83
N ILE A 7 7.70 -0.21 3.04
CA ILE A 7 7.93 0.15 1.63
C ILE A 7 9.00 1.22 1.53
N CYS A 8 8.94 2.23 2.39
CA CYS A 8 9.92 3.31 2.42
C CYS A 8 11.34 2.80 2.70
N LEU A 9 11.52 1.98 3.74
CA LEU A 9 12.82 1.41 4.07
C LEU A 9 13.32 0.47 2.96
N PHE A 10 12.43 -0.38 2.44
CA PHE A 10 12.76 -1.34 1.39
C PHE A 10 13.26 -0.67 0.10
N ILE A 11 12.59 0.42 -0.34
CA ILE A 11 13.00 1.16 -1.54
C ILE A 11 14.23 2.03 -1.25
N SER A 12 14.26 2.70 -0.08
CA SER A 12 15.40 3.54 0.30
C SER A 12 16.72 2.75 0.39
N GLU A 13 16.66 1.50 0.86
CA GLU A 13 17.82 0.63 0.94
C GLU A 13 18.33 0.22 -0.45
N ASP A 14 17.44 -0.01 -1.41
CA ASP A 14 17.86 -0.28 -2.80
C ASP A 14 18.67 0.88 -3.41
N PHE A 15 18.31 2.12 -3.07
CA PHE A 15 19.05 3.29 -3.57
C PHE A 15 20.36 3.51 -2.80
N LYS A 16 20.38 3.23 -1.49
CA LYS A 16 21.59 3.38 -0.65
C LYS A 16 22.65 2.32 -0.94
N SER A 17 22.24 1.07 -1.09
CA SER A 17 23.13 -0.05 -1.40
C SER A 17 23.70 0.00 -2.83
N GLY A 18 23.18 0.90 -3.67
CA GLY A 18 23.54 0.97 -5.08
C GLY A 18 22.87 -0.14 -5.93
N TYR A 19 22.03 -0.98 -5.34
CA TYR A 19 21.32 -2.05 -6.06
C TYR A 19 20.50 -1.48 -7.23
N ALA A 20 19.75 -0.41 -6.99
CA ALA A 20 18.96 0.25 -8.03
C ALA A 20 19.85 0.75 -9.19
N LYS A 21 21.03 1.31 -8.88
CA LYS A 21 22.00 1.76 -9.89
C LYS A 21 22.50 0.58 -10.74
N ASN A 22 22.92 -0.50 -10.10
CA ASN A 22 23.42 -1.70 -10.78
C ASN A 22 22.31 -2.35 -11.63
N LEU A 23 21.09 -2.43 -11.12
CA LEU A 23 19.96 -3.00 -11.83
C LEU A 23 19.65 -2.23 -13.12
N PHE A 24 19.69 -0.90 -13.07
CA PHE A 24 19.39 -0.05 -14.24
C PHE A 24 20.53 -0.01 -15.28
N THR A 25 21.76 -0.35 -14.90
CA THR A 25 22.89 -0.47 -15.85
C THR A 25 22.86 -1.78 -16.63
N VAL A 26 22.33 -2.87 -16.03
CA VAL A 26 22.36 -4.23 -16.60
C VAL A 26 21.20 -4.54 -17.54
N ARG A 27 20.24 -3.67 -17.82
CA ARG A 27 19.07 -3.84 -18.73
C ARG A 27 17.68 -3.76 -18.11
N ALA A 28 17.50 -3.62 -16.81
CA ALA A 28 16.16 -3.54 -16.26
C ALA A 28 15.48 -2.24 -16.68
N LYS A 29 14.29 -2.35 -17.27
CA LYS A 29 13.47 -1.17 -17.53
C LYS A 29 13.03 -0.56 -16.19
N LYS A 30 13.20 0.75 -16.04
CA LYS A 30 12.79 1.46 -14.81
C LYS A 30 11.33 1.22 -14.45
N GLY A 31 10.45 0.98 -15.46
CA GLY A 31 9.06 0.63 -15.25
C GLY A 31 8.87 -0.72 -14.55
N ASP A 32 9.65 -1.73 -14.94
CA ASP A 32 9.55 -3.07 -14.35
C ASP A 32 9.94 -3.06 -12.87
N TYR A 33 10.90 -2.20 -12.49
CA TYR A 33 11.26 -1.96 -11.09
C TYR A 33 10.07 -1.40 -10.29
N VAL A 34 9.40 -0.37 -10.80
CA VAL A 34 8.23 0.23 -10.13
C VAL A 34 7.12 -0.80 -9.96
N ILE A 35 6.80 -1.56 -11.01
CA ILE A 35 5.77 -2.60 -10.98
C ILE A 35 6.13 -3.67 -9.93
N SER A 36 7.37 -4.16 -9.94
CA SER A 36 7.84 -5.16 -8.98
C SER A 36 7.72 -4.68 -7.53
N LYS A 37 8.13 -3.43 -7.25
CA LYS A 37 8.03 -2.85 -5.91
C LYS A 37 6.58 -2.61 -5.47
N THR A 38 5.72 -2.16 -6.39
CA THR A 38 4.29 -1.99 -6.12
C THR A 38 3.64 -3.35 -5.83
N LEU A 39 3.96 -4.38 -6.60
CA LEU A 39 3.41 -5.72 -6.39
C LEU A 39 3.88 -6.32 -5.05
N ALA A 40 5.17 -6.24 -4.76
CA ALA A 40 5.72 -6.70 -3.49
C ALA A 40 5.10 -5.97 -2.30
N GLY A 41 4.98 -4.64 -2.38
CA GLY A 41 4.33 -3.83 -1.36
C GLY A 41 2.85 -4.19 -1.17
N PHE A 42 2.13 -4.45 -2.26
CA PHE A 42 0.73 -4.87 -2.20
C PHE A 42 0.57 -6.23 -1.50
N VAL A 43 1.39 -7.22 -1.85
CA VAL A 43 1.35 -8.54 -1.20
C VAL A 43 1.69 -8.43 0.28
N CYS A 44 2.78 -7.75 0.63
CA CYS A 44 3.16 -7.55 2.03
C CYS A 44 2.10 -6.75 2.80
N GLY A 45 1.56 -5.69 2.21
CA GLY A 45 0.53 -4.87 2.82
C GLY A 45 -0.78 -5.64 3.04
N GLY A 46 -1.19 -6.44 2.07
CA GLY A 46 -2.35 -7.33 2.17
C GLY A 46 -2.19 -8.37 3.28
N LEU A 47 -1.02 -9.02 3.36
CA LEU A 47 -0.71 -9.96 4.42
C LEU A 47 -0.73 -9.29 5.80
N MET A 48 -0.11 -8.12 5.96
CA MET A 48 -0.13 -7.37 7.22
C MET A 48 -1.57 -7.02 7.65
N LEU A 49 -2.44 -6.64 6.70
CA LEU A 49 -3.83 -6.33 6.98
C LEU A 49 -4.60 -7.57 7.43
N ILE A 50 -4.40 -8.72 6.78
CA ILE A 50 -5.03 -9.99 7.14
C ILE A 50 -4.57 -10.43 8.54
N PHE A 51 -3.26 -10.40 8.81
CA PHE A 51 -2.73 -10.76 10.13
C PHE A 51 -3.21 -9.83 11.23
N TYR A 52 -3.32 -8.52 10.95
CA TYR A 52 -3.90 -7.56 11.88
C TYR A 52 -5.34 -7.91 12.22
N PHE A 53 -6.14 -8.24 11.20
CA PHE A 53 -7.55 -8.61 11.39
C PHE A 53 -7.70 -9.90 12.20
N VAL A 54 -6.96 -10.95 11.83
CA VAL A 54 -6.96 -12.22 12.58
C VAL A 54 -6.50 -12.02 14.02
N GLY A 55 -5.40 -11.27 14.22
CA GLY A 55 -4.89 -10.95 15.55
C GLY A 55 -5.88 -10.15 16.40
N SER A 56 -6.60 -9.19 15.80
CA SER A 56 -7.60 -8.41 16.52
C SER A 56 -8.83 -9.26 16.90
N MET A 57 -9.25 -10.20 16.02
CA MET A 57 -10.32 -11.13 16.35
C MET A 57 -9.91 -12.09 17.48
N LEU A 58 -8.73 -12.69 17.41
CA LEU A 58 -8.23 -13.57 18.46
C LEU A 58 -8.06 -12.82 19.79
N GLY A 59 -7.47 -11.63 19.76
CA GLY A 59 -7.31 -10.81 20.95
C GLY A 59 -8.65 -10.40 21.59
N GLY A 60 -9.64 -10.06 20.77
CA GLY A 60 -10.99 -9.75 21.24
C GLY A 60 -11.67 -10.95 21.91
N THR A 61 -11.58 -12.14 21.31
CA THR A 61 -12.15 -13.36 21.91
C THR A 61 -11.48 -13.74 23.24
N ILE A 62 -10.16 -13.62 23.31
CA ILE A 62 -9.39 -13.88 24.56
C ILE A 62 -9.76 -12.86 25.64
N ALA A 63 -10.01 -11.60 25.27
CA ALA A 63 -10.44 -10.55 26.19
C ALA A 63 -11.94 -10.66 26.59
N GLY A 64 -12.67 -11.67 26.11
CA GLY A 64 -14.09 -11.87 26.41
C GLY A 64 -15.02 -10.84 25.77
N LEU A 65 -14.54 -10.11 24.73
CA LEU A 65 -15.35 -9.16 23.99
C LEU A 65 -16.26 -9.90 23.01
N SER A 66 -17.57 -9.64 23.09
CA SER A 66 -18.53 -10.13 22.10
C SER A 66 -18.42 -9.30 20.82
N PHE A 67 -18.24 -9.95 19.68
CA PHE A 67 -18.31 -9.28 18.38
C PHE A 67 -19.77 -9.13 17.97
N ASP A 68 -20.33 -7.95 18.21
CA ASP A 68 -21.66 -7.60 17.72
C ASP A 68 -21.51 -6.98 16.32
N LEU A 69 -22.01 -7.67 15.32
CA LEU A 69 -22.03 -7.20 13.93
C LEU A 69 -23.22 -6.27 13.64
N HIS A 70 -24.01 -5.86 14.66
CA HIS A 70 -25.18 -4.99 14.51
C HIS A 70 -26.12 -5.43 13.37
N GLY A 71 -26.38 -6.74 13.27
CA GLY A 71 -27.23 -7.33 12.23
C GLY A 71 -26.60 -7.47 10.84
N LEU A 72 -25.32 -7.13 10.68
CA LEU A 72 -24.59 -7.35 9.43
C LEU A 72 -24.16 -8.82 9.33
N GLY A 73 -24.33 -9.41 8.14
CA GLY A 73 -23.88 -10.78 7.89
C GLY A 73 -22.35 -10.88 7.81
N THR A 74 -21.82 -12.08 8.11
CA THR A 74 -20.38 -12.38 7.94
C THR A 74 -19.91 -12.13 6.51
N GLY A 75 -20.80 -12.24 5.50
CA GLY A 75 -20.50 -11.90 4.11
C GLY A 75 -20.15 -10.41 3.91
N ASN A 76 -20.83 -9.49 4.58
CA ASN A 76 -20.54 -8.06 4.50
C ASN A 76 -19.17 -7.72 5.11
N LEU A 77 -18.81 -8.41 6.19
CA LEU A 77 -17.48 -8.28 6.79
C LEU A 77 -16.38 -8.74 5.83
N ALA A 78 -16.57 -9.87 5.17
CA ALA A 78 -15.63 -10.38 4.16
C ALA A 78 -15.50 -9.41 2.97
N MET A 79 -16.60 -8.84 2.48
CA MET A 79 -16.57 -7.83 1.41
C MET A 79 -15.87 -6.55 1.84
N CYS A 80 -16.10 -6.09 3.08
CA CYS A 80 -15.38 -4.94 3.65
C CYS A 80 -13.87 -5.20 3.70
N MET A 81 -13.44 -6.38 4.11
CA MET A 81 -12.02 -6.76 4.15
C MET A 81 -11.40 -6.80 2.76
N LEU A 82 -12.10 -7.40 1.78
CA LEU A 82 -11.65 -7.42 0.38
C LEU A 82 -11.52 -5.99 -0.18
N ALA A 83 -12.49 -5.13 0.06
CA ALA A 83 -12.43 -3.72 -0.35
C ALA A 83 -11.20 -3.01 0.24
N LYS A 84 -10.89 -3.25 1.53
CA LYS A 84 -9.69 -2.69 2.18
C LYS A 84 -8.39 -3.22 1.59
N VAL A 85 -8.33 -4.52 1.25
CA VAL A 85 -7.16 -5.10 0.58
C VAL A 85 -6.92 -4.45 -0.78
N PHE A 86 -7.97 -4.24 -1.59
CA PHE A 86 -7.82 -3.57 -2.88
C PHE A 86 -7.50 -2.07 -2.73
N LEU A 87 -8.03 -1.40 -1.73
CA LEU A 87 -7.67 -0.02 -1.42
C LEU A 87 -6.18 0.11 -1.04
N MET A 88 -5.57 -0.96 -0.52
CA MET A 88 -4.14 -1.01 -0.22
C MET A 88 -3.25 -0.76 -1.46
N LEU A 89 -3.75 -1.06 -2.67
CA LEU A 89 -3.04 -0.73 -3.92
C LEU A 89 -2.77 0.78 -4.05
N VAL A 90 -3.73 1.61 -3.68
CA VAL A 90 -3.59 3.08 -3.71
C VAL A 90 -2.52 3.53 -2.73
N PHE A 91 -2.55 3.01 -1.48
CA PHE A 91 -1.55 3.35 -0.46
C PHE A 91 -0.15 2.99 -0.92
N VAL A 92 0.02 1.75 -1.39
CA VAL A 92 1.31 1.24 -1.88
C VAL A 92 1.83 2.06 -3.05
N ALA A 93 0.97 2.43 -4.00
CA ALA A 93 1.37 3.22 -5.16
C ALA A 93 1.84 4.64 -4.76
N ILE A 94 1.19 5.26 -3.78
CA ILE A 94 1.61 6.57 -3.22
C ILE A 94 2.94 6.43 -2.48
N ASP A 95 3.10 5.41 -1.62
CA ASP A 95 4.33 5.17 -0.88
C ASP A 95 5.53 4.89 -1.81
N VAL A 96 5.30 4.13 -2.89
CA VAL A 96 6.33 3.90 -3.93
C VAL A 96 6.71 5.20 -4.63
N LEU A 97 5.74 6.05 -4.99
CA LEU A 97 6.01 7.34 -5.61
C LEU A 97 6.83 8.25 -4.68
N ILE A 98 6.44 8.38 -3.41
CA ILE A 98 7.17 9.17 -2.41
C ILE A 98 8.58 8.63 -2.23
N SER A 99 8.73 7.31 -2.13
CA SER A 99 10.04 6.67 -1.92
C SER A 99 10.98 6.88 -3.10
N VAL A 100 10.47 6.77 -4.33
CA VAL A 100 11.22 7.02 -5.55
C VAL A 100 11.60 8.50 -5.67
N ALA A 101 10.74 9.43 -5.26
CA ALA A 101 11.02 10.86 -5.27
C ALA A 101 12.05 11.25 -4.19
N ALA A 102 11.95 10.66 -3.00
CA ALA A 102 12.88 10.91 -1.89
C ALA A 102 14.26 10.27 -2.07
N LYS A 103 14.36 9.22 -2.90
CA LYS A 103 15.61 8.48 -3.18
C LYS A 103 16.31 8.00 -1.90
N GLN A 104 17.53 8.50 -1.65
CA GLN A 104 18.37 8.13 -0.51
C GLN A 104 17.98 8.82 0.81
N LYS A 105 17.11 9.83 0.77
CA LYS A 105 16.70 10.59 1.96
C LYS A 105 15.59 9.86 2.72
N THR A 106 15.97 8.87 3.52
CA THR A 106 15.04 8.01 4.28
C THR A 106 14.10 8.82 5.19
N TRP A 107 14.59 9.90 5.80
CA TRP A 107 13.77 10.77 6.63
C TRP A 107 12.61 11.39 5.84
N LEU A 108 12.91 11.91 4.66
CA LEU A 108 11.91 12.56 3.80
C LEU A 108 10.89 11.54 3.28
N CYS A 109 11.35 10.32 2.99
CA CYS A 109 10.50 9.20 2.63
C CYS A 109 9.56 8.82 3.79
N LEU A 110 10.09 8.60 4.99
CA LEU A 110 9.28 8.22 6.16
C LEU A 110 8.26 9.30 6.52
N CYS A 111 8.67 10.57 6.62
CA CYS A 111 7.75 11.66 6.93
C CYS A 111 6.67 11.81 5.86
N GLY A 112 7.03 11.72 4.59
CA GLY A 112 6.07 11.81 3.47
C GLY A 112 5.09 10.65 3.46
N SER A 113 5.57 9.40 3.59
CA SER A 113 4.72 8.21 3.61
C SER A 113 3.80 8.16 4.82
N LEU A 114 4.32 8.50 6.01
CA LEU A 114 3.49 8.53 7.22
C LEU A 114 2.44 9.64 7.16
N GLY A 115 2.81 10.83 6.66
CA GLY A 115 1.88 11.95 6.48
C GLY A 115 0.77 11.61 5.48
N ALA A 116 1.13 11.11 4.29
CA ALA A 116 0.16 10.65 3.30
C ALA A 116 -0.71 9.50 3.82
N GLY A 117 -0.12 8.55 4.54
CA GLY A 117 -0.83 7.43 5.15
C GLY A 117 -1.83 7.88 6.20
N MET A 118 -1.50 8.92 6.99
CA MET A 118 -2.41 9.47 8.01
C MET A 118 -3.62 10.16 7.38
N LEU A 119 -3.40 10.96 6.33
CA LEU A 119 -4.49 11.61 5.59
C LEU A 119 -5.42 10.60 4.92
N LEU A 120 -4.85 9.59 4.26
CA LEU A 120 -5.62 8.56 3.58
C LEU A 120 -6.37 7.66 4.58
N PHE A 121 -5.79 7.40 5.76
CA PHE A 121 -6.45 6.58 6.79
C PHE A 121 -7.80 7.17 7.22
N MET A 122 -7.90 8.49 7.30
CA MET A 122 -9.16 9.17 7.60
C MET A 122 -10.26 8.86 6.55
N MET A 123 -9.88 8.65 5.29
CA MET A 123 -10.82 8.36 4.19
C MET A 123 -11.22 6.89 4.10
N VAL A 124 -10.45 5.96 4.66
CA VAL A 124 -10.70 4.51 4.56
C VAL A 124 -12.08 4.14 5.09
N GLY A 125 -12.46 4.68 6.25
CA GLY A 125 -13.77 4.41 6.86
C GLY A 125 -14.95 4.88 6.00
N MET A 126 -14.77 5.97 5.26
CA MET A 126 -15.79 6.51 4.37
C MET A 126 -15.94 5.69 3.09
N ILE A 127 -14.81 5.21 2.53
CA ILE A 127 -14.79 4.46 1.26
C ILE A 127 -15.18 2.99 1.47
N THR A 128 -14.81 2.41 2.63
CA THR A 128 -15.06 1.00 2.93
C THR A 128 -15.85 0.85 4.23
N PRO A 129 -17.16 1.18 4.25
CA PRO A 129 -18.01 1.00 5.41
C PRO A 129 -18.20 -0.49 5.72
N LEU A 130 -18.60 -0.82 6.96
CA LEU A 130 -18.85 -2.20 7.39
C LEU A 130 -19.95 -2.89 6.56
N GLY A 131 -20.93 -2.14 6.07
CA GLY A 131 -21.99 -2.62 5.17
C GLY A 131 -21.57 -2.69 3.69
N SER A 132 -20.28 -2.87 3.40
CA SER A 132 -19.76 -2.93 2.03
C SER A 132 -20.41 -4.04 1.23
N THR A 133 -20.80 -3.70 0.00
CA THR A 133 -21.41 -4.61 -0.98
C THR A 133 -20.37 -5.01 -2.04
N MET A 134 -20.73 -5.96 -2.90
CA MET A 134 -19.91 -6.37 -4.05
C MET A 134 -19.53 -5.18 -4.94
N LEU A 135 -20.42 -4.21 -5.08
CA LEU A 135 -20.18 -2.99 -5.86
C LEU A 135 -19.02 -2.17 -5.27
N ASN A 136 -18.94 -2.04 -3.95
CA ASN A 136 -17.84 -1.32 -3.28
C ASN A 136 -16.51 -2.03 -3.51
N VAL A 137 -16.49 -3.36 -3.50
CA VAL A 137 -15.28 -4.16 -3.79
C VAL A 137 -14.81 -3.91 -5.22
N VAL A 138 -15.71 -3.95 -6.20
CA VAL A 138 -15.39 -3.70 -7.62
C VAL A 138 -14.89 -2.27 -7.83
N LEU A 139 -15.52 -1.28 -7.18
CA LEU A 139 -15.08 0.12 -7.25
C LEU A 139 -13.69 0.31 -6.62
N CYS A 140 -13.40 -0.33 -5.48
CA CYS A 140 -12.09 -0.28 -4.86
C CYS A 140 -11.02 -0.96 -5.72
N LEU A 141 -11.36 -2.08 -6.38
CA LEU A 141 -10.46 -2.75 -7.30
C LEU A 141 -10.16 -1.89 -8.53
N ALA A 142 -11.19 -1.38 -9.20
CA ALA A 142 -11.05 -0.56 -10.39
C ALA A 142 -10.32 0.76 -10.07
N GLY A 143 -10.74 1.45 -9.01
CA GLY A 143 -10.08 2.67 -8.53
C GLY A 143 -8.65 2.41 -8.13
N GLY A 144 -8.38 1.35 -7.35
CA GLY A 144 -7.04 0.95 -6.95
C GLY A 144 -6.12 0.67 -8.13
N ALA A 145 -6.60 -0.06 -9.13
CA ALA A 145 -5.85 -0.35 -10.35
C ALA A 145 -5.55 0.91 -11.17
N LEU A 146 -6.53 1.79 -11.38
CA LEU A 146 -6.36 3.05 -12.09
C LEU A 146 -5.34 3.96 -11.38
N PHE A 147 -5.44 4.11 -10.07
CA PHE A 147 -4.47 4.88 -9.28
C PHE A 147 -3.08 4.26 -9.32
N ALA A 148 -2.96 2.93 -9.21
CA ALA A 148 -1.68 2.24 -9.28
C ALA A 148 -0.99 2.43 -10.64
N ILE A 149 -1.75 2.38 -11.75
CA ILE A 149 -1.23 2.65 -13.09
C ILE A 149 -0.82 4.12 -13.22
N GLY A 150 -1.67 5.06 -12.81
CA GLY A 150 -1.39 6.49 -12.88
C GLY A 150 -0.15 6.89 -12.07
N LEU A 151 -0.09 6.49 -10.80
CA LEU A 151 1.04 6.79 -9.92
C LEU A 151 2.29 5.99 -10.30
N GLY A 152 2.13 4.76 -10.82
CA GLY A 152 3.23 3.97 -11.35
C GLY A 152 3.88 4.62 -12.58
N THR A 153 3.07 5.19 -13.50
CA THR A 153 3.60 5.97 -14.63
C THR A 153 4.31 7.25 -14.17
N ALA A 154 3.76 7.95 -13.18
CA ALA A 154 4.39 9.11 -12.57
C ALA A 154 5.73 8.73 -11.92
N SER A 155 5.79 7.64 -11.16
CA SER A 155 7.02 7.11 -10.57
C SER A 155 8.08 6.77 -11.62
N ASN A 156 7.67 6.17 -12.73
CA ASN A 156 8.56 5.86 -13.84
C ASN A 156 9.11 7.13 -14.52
N ILE A 157 8.29 8.18 -14.67
CA ILE A 157 8.72 9.48 -15.21
C ILE A 157 9.74 10.13 -14.27
N VAL A 158 9.49 10.11 -12.97
CA VAL A 158 10.41 10.62 -11.95
C VAL A 158 11.75 9.88 -12.02
N LEU A 159 11.73 8.54 -12.11
CA LEU A 159 12.94 7.74 -12.27
C LEU A 159 13.70 8.03 -13.57
N LYS A 160 12.99 8.30 -14.67
CA LYS A 160 13.62 8.64 -15.97
C LYS A 160 14.33 9.98 -15.94
N LYS A 161 13.71 10.99 -15.31
CA LYS A 161 14.29 12.35 -15.17
C LYS A 161 15.43 12.41 -14.15
N THR A 162 15.53 11.40 -13.31
CA THR A 162 16.56 11.34 -12.29
C THR A 162 17.81 10.71 -12.87
N SER A 163 18.89 11.49 -13.05
CA SER A 163 20.23 10.94 -13.26
C SER A 163 20.64 10.21 -11.98
N LEU A 164 20.92 8.93 -12.10
CA LEU A 164 21.45 8.09 -11.02
C LEU A 164 22.98 8.33 -10.91
N VAL A 165 23.36 9.57 -10.65
CA VAL A 165 24.75 9.95 -10.35
C VAL A 165 24.98 9.88 -8.87
#